data_2fd58e308d009c1292955b72781f7371
#
_entry.id   2fd58e308d009c1292955b72781f7371
#
_cell.length_a   1.000
_cell.length_b   1.000
_cell.length_c   1.000
_cell.angle_alpha   90.00
_cell.angle_beta   90.00
_cell.angle_gamma   90.00
#
_symmetry.space_group_name_H-M   'P 1'
#
loop_
_entity.id
_entity.type
_entity.pdbx_description
1 polymer ?
#
loop_
_entity_poly.entity_id
_entity_poly.type
_entity_poly.pdbx_seq_one_letter_code
_entity_poly.pdbx_strand_id
1 'polypeptide(L)'
;MLFTRARSAVLALCALLTLSGCSLLGEDTDSSASAGGAKPESSASAESNVPYDVVPLLKPAKKYYGAAVAGAPTSMKNVGAYTKMTGKQPNLIEYYAGWGDGFDASGVRKAWGEGALTLMSWEPFDVSFTDIAAGKSDAYIKKYATAVRKLNLPVVIDFADEMNGHWEKWGTQSVTPQQYVAAWRHIHDTFLDAGASNVIWAWAPNIINPVKTVKLKPYYPGDGYVDWVGLVGYFTLGEDNAFESVFGPTRDQIRTFTKKPMLLLETGAMPGERRRADIRNLFAGVEADDNMIGFIWFNHRKRADWRLEASPLALEEFKRLAANDLFGFDIRKSR
;
A
#
# COMPACT_ATOMS: atom_id res chain seq x y z
N MET A 1 -8.72 17.79 22.21
CA MET A 1 -7.99 16.85 23.09
C MET A 1 -6.75 16.42 22.35
N LEU A 2 -5.60 16.88 22.83
CA LEU A 2 -4.29 16.57 22.26
C LEU A 2 -3.99 15.09 22.48
N PHE A 3 -3.70 14.34 21.40
CA PHE A 3 -3.16 12.99 21.48
C PHE A 3 -1.68 13.01 21.17
N THR A 4 -0.89 12.89 22.21
CA THR A 4 0.55 12.68 22.15
C THR A 4 0.81 11.21 21.73
N ARG A 5 1.42 10.97 20.58
CA ARG A 5 1.93 9.64 20.18
C ARG A 5 3.25 9.40 20.92
N ALA A 6 3.32 8.31 21.68
CA ALA A 6 4.54 7.83 22.30
C ALA A 6 5.53 7.32 21.24
N ARG A 7 6.69 7.96 21.13
CA ARG A 7 7.84 7.48 20.36
C ARG A 7 8.55 6.42 21.20
N SER A 8 8.61 5.19 20.73
CA SER A 8 9.52 4.18 21.26
C SER A 8 10.89 4.37 20.62
N ALA A 9 11.80 4.99 21.38
CA ALA A 9 13.19 5.06 21.01
C ALA A 9 13.86 3.72 21.38
N VAL A 10 14.35 3.01 20.38
CA VAL A 10 15.26 1.86 20.60
C VAL A 10 16.68 2.38 20.60
N LEU A 11 17.29 2.41 21.79
CA LEU A 11 18.72 2.65 21.98
C LEU A 11 19.50 1.41 21.52
N ALA A 12 20.28 1.54 20.46
CA ALA A 12 21.28 0.57 20.09
C ALA A 12 22.57 0.84 20.87
N LEU A 13 22.95 -0.08 21.73
CA LEU A 13 24.19 -0.06 22.49
C LEU A 13 25.29 -0.73 21.66
N CYS A 14 26.25 0.08 21.14
CA CYS A 14 27.47 -0.40 20.52
C CYS A 14 28.46 -0.84 21.60
N ALA A 15 28.80 -2.11 21.62
CA ALA A 15 29.97 -2.63 22.35
C ALA A 15 31.12 -2.87 21.37
N LEU A 16 32.18 -2.06 21.53
CA LEU A 16 33.49 -2.24 20.89
C LEU A 16 34.26 -3.34 21.66
N LEU A 17 34.72 -4.35 20.94
CA LEU A 17 35.81 -5.23 21.44
C LEU A 17 36.88 -5.29 20.37
N THR A 18 38.00 -4.69 20.70
CA THR A 18 39.31 -4.82 20.04
C THR A 18 40.03 -6.04 20.58
N LEU A 19 40.59 -6.87 19.74
CA LEU A 19 41.74 -7.71 20.10
C LEU A 19 42.66 -7.91 18.89
N SER A 20 43.89 -7.47 19.10
CA SER A 20 45.07 -7.65 18.24
C SER A 20 45.64 -9.07 18.42
N GLY A 21 46.34 -9.56 17.40
CA GLY A 21 47.17 -10.74 17.52
C GLY A 21 47.92 -11.08 16.25
N CYS A 22 49.23 -10.90 16.27
CA CYS A 22 50.23 -10.98 15.21
C CYS A 22 50.55 -12.37 14.67
N SER A 23 50.97 -12.38 13.42
CA SER A 23 52.10 -13.04 12.75
C SER A 23 52.44 -14.51 12.99
N LEU A 24 52.71 -15.26 11.95
CA LEU A 24 54.05 -15.71 11.55
C LEU A 24 54.04 -16.49 10.22
N LEU A 25 55.13 -16.35 9.53
CA LEU A 25 55.56 -16.85 8.22
C LEU A 25 55.70 -18.37 8.17
N GLY A 26 55.60 -18.95 6.98
CA GLY A 26 56.06 -20.30 6.64
C GLY A 26 55.85 -20.56 5.14
N GLU A 27 56.95 -20.43 4.34
CA GLU A 27 57.11 -20.96 2.97
C GLU A 27 57.14 -22.49 3.01
N ASP A 28 56.60 -23.16 1.98
CA ASP A 28 57.33 -23.96 0.99
C ASP A 28 56.40 -24.74 0.06
N THR A 29 56.67 -24.58 -1.20
CA THR A 29 56.57 -25.42 -2.40
C THR A 29 55.95 -26.84 -2.29
N ASP A 30 55.04 -27.24 -3.15
CA ASP A 30 55.32 -27.98 -4.37
C ASP A 30 54.06 -28.31 -5.23
N SER A 31 54.28 -28.53 -6.49
CA SER A 31 53.39 -28.76 -7.61
C SER A 31 52.58 -30.03 -7.55
N SER A 32 51.35 -30.01 -8.01
CA SER A 32 50.81 -30.97 -8.97
C SER A 32 49.50 -30.52 -9.61
N ALA A 33 49.46 -30.58 -10.92
CA ALA A 33 48.28 -30.27 -11.74
C ALA A 33 47.20 -31.34 -11.60
N SER A 34 45.97 -30.90 -11.35
CA SER A 34 44.77 -31.72 -11.67
C SER A 34 43.70 -30.85 -12.26
N ALA A 35 43.34 -31.20 -13.49
CA ALA A 35 42.21 -30.58 -14.24
C ALA A 35 40.91 -30.92 -13.53
N GLY A 36 40.21 -29.92 -13.04
CA GLY A 36 38.89 -30.04 -12.45
C GLY A 36 37.96 -29.00 -13.10
N GLY A 37 36.93 -29.49 -13.78
CA GLY A 37 36.02 -28.75 -14.61
C GLY A 37 35.44 -27.48 -14.00
N ALA A 38 35.49 -26.41 -14.75
CA ALA A 38 34.80 -25.19 -14.47
C ALA A 38 33.28 -25.44 -14.44
N LYS A 39 32.69 -25.31 -13.25
CA LYS A 39 31.25 -25.20 -13.08
C LYS A 39 30.82 -23.93 -13.80
N PRO A 40 29.79 -23.95 -14.65
CA PRO A 40 29.36 -22.71 -15.27
C PRO A 40 28.87 -21.77 -14.18
N GLU A 41 29.49 -20.60 -14.07
CA GLU A 41 28.96 -19.48 -13.29
C GLU A 41 27.54 -19.21 -13.80
N SER A 42 26.59 -19.30 -12.89
CA SER A 42 25.23 -18.83 -13.10
C SER A 42 25.30 -17.42 -13.68
N SER A 43 24.99 -17.30 -14.97
CA SER A 43 24.81 -16.01 -15.62
C SER A 43 23.80 -15.22 -14.80
N ALA A 44 24.26 -14.20 -14.10
CA ALA A 44 23.40 -13.16 -13.57
C ALA A 44 22.57 -12.66 -14.77
N SER A 45 21.28 -12.94 -14.77
CA SER A 45 20.35 -12.44 -15.76
C SER A 45 20.53 -10.93 -15.81
N ALA A 46 20.91 -10.38 -16.97
CA ALA A 46 20.94 -8.96 -17.21
C ALA A 46 19.57 -8.40 -16.77
N GLU A 47 19.58 -7.51 -15.78
CA GLU A 47 18.36 -6.83 -15.34
C GLU A 47 17.74 -6.17 -16.58
N SER A 48 16.52 -6.56 -16.91
CA SER A 48 15.79 -5.99 -18.04
C SER A 48 15.69 -4.48 -17.81
N ASN A 49 16.29 -3.68 -18.70
CA ASN A 49 16.18 -2.23 -18.66
C ASN A 49 14.78 -1.72 -19.04
N VAL A 50 13.85 -2.63 -19.38
CA VAL A 50 12.46 -2.30 -19.71
C VAL A 50 11.68 -2.18 -18.40
N PRO A 51 11.03 -1.03 -18.15
CA PRO A 51 10.17 -0.88 -16.97
C PRO A 51 9.06 -1.91 -16.94
N TYR A 52 8.66 -2.32 -15.74
CA TYR A 52 7.52 -3.23 -15.57
C TYR A 52 6.24 -2.57 -16.10
N ASP A 53 5.53 -3.27 -16.99
CA ASP A 53 4.24 -2.81 -17.51
C ASP A 53 3.14 -3.04 -16.47
N VAL A 54 2.59 -1.96 -15.92
CA VAL A 54 1.53 -1.98 -14.91
C VAL A 54 0.11 -2.10 -15.50
N VAL A 55 -0.06 -1.90 -16.79
CA VAL A 55 -1.38 -1.86 -17.47
C VAL A 55 -2.23 -3.10 -17.17
N PRO A 56 -1.71 -4.33 -17.20
CA PRO A 56 -2.50 -5.53 -16.88
C PRO A 56 -3.03 -5.57 -15.44
N LEU A 57 -2.43 -4.79 -14.53
CA LEU A 57 -2.84 -4.72 -13.12
C LEU A 57 -3.91 -3.66 -12.86
N LEU A 58 -4.13 -2.72 -13.80
CA LEU A 58 -5.03 -1.58 -13.56
C LEU A 58 -6.50 -1.99 -13.47
N LYS A 59 -6.93 -2.97 -14.26
CA LYS A 59 -8.29 -3.50 -14.22
C LYS A 59 -8.28 -5.03 -14.47
N PRO A 60 -7.88 -5.83 -13.46
CA PRO A 60 -7.85 -7.27 -13.62
C PRO A 60 -9.25 -7.86 -13.76
N ALA A 61 -9.35 -9.06 -14.36
CA ALA A 61 -10.62 -9.78 -14.49
C ALA A 61 -11.19 -10.28 -13.15
N LYS A 62 -10.32 -10.47 -12.14
CA LYS A 62 -10.68 -10.84 -10.77
C LYS A 62 -10.46 -9.65 -9.83
N LYS A 63 -10.99 -9.74 -8.62
CA LYS A 63 -10.91 -8.69 -7.62
C LYS A 63 -9.65 -8.85 -6.76
N TYR A 64 -8.98 -7.75 -6.43
CA TYR A 64 -7.94 -7.73 -5.42
C TYR A 64 -8.53 -8.13 -4.05
N TYR A 65 -7.81 -8.96 -3.35
CA TYR A 65 -8.07 -9.36 -1.98
C TYR A 65 -6.90 -8.88 -1.14
N GLY A 66 -7.08 -7.76 -0.47
CA GLY A 66 -6.02 -7.06 0.23
C GLY A 66 -6.13 -7.14 1.74
N ALA A 67 -5.00 -6.88 2.40
CA ALA A 67 -4.93 -6.72 3.84
C ALA A 67 -3.86 -5.68 4.25
N ALA A 68 -4.20 -4.84 5.23
CA ALA A 68 -3.23 -4.07 5.99
C ALA A 68 -2.95 -4.80 7.31
N VAL A 69 -1.72 -5.27 7.50
CA VAL A 69 -1.30 -6.01 8.70
C VAL A 69 0.01 -5.49 9.26
N ALA A 70 0.14 -5.47 10.57
CA ALA A 70 1.29 -4.88 11.25
C ALA A 70 2.64 -5.48 10.79
N GLY A 71 3.60 -4.61 10.47
CA GLY A 71 4.97 -4.96 10.10
C GLY A 71 5.17 -5.40 8.65
N ALA A 72 4.10 -5.54 7.86
CA ALA A 72 4.21 -5.75 6.42
C ALA A 72 4.61 -4.42 5.73
N PRO A 73 5.32 -4.49 4.57
CA PRO A 73 5.91 -5.65 3.94
C PRO A 73 7.33 -5.97 4.44
N THR A 74 7.88 -5.19 5.37
CA THR A 74 9.25 -5.39 5.91
C THR A 74 9.41 -6.80 6.47
N SER A 75 8.34 -7.32 7.12
CA SER A 75 8.21 -8.71 7.53
C SER A 75 6.88 -9.31 7.07
N MET A 76 6.93 -10.41 6.34
CA MET A 76 5.74 -11.14 5.87
C MET A 76 5.16 -12.11 6.92
N LYS A 77 5.75 -12.18 8.12
CA LYS A 77 5.31 -13.11 9.18
C LYS A 77 3.83 -12.94 9.53
N ASN A 78 3.37 -11.70 9.70
CA ASN A 78 1.99 -11.41 10.06
C ASN A 78 1.04 -11.59 8.85
N VAL A 79 1.52 -11.40 7.64
CA VAL A 79 0.77 -11.76 6.41
C VAL A 79 0.55 -13.28 6.36
N GLY A 80 1.57 -14.07 6.64
CA GLY A 80 1.45 -15.54 6.74
C GLY A 80 0.50 -15.98 7.85
N ALA A 81 0.49 -15.30 9.00
CA ALA A 81 -0.49 -15.54 10.06
C ALA A 81 -1.92 -15.19 9.62
N TYR A 82 -2.10 -14.05 8.97
CA TYR A 82 -3.39 -13.63 8.38
C TYR A 82 -3.88 -14.63 7.34
N THR A 83 -3.00 -15.11 6.45
CA THR A 83 -3.31 -16.14 5.45
C THR A 83 -3.81 -17.43 6.10
N LYS A 84 -3.12 -17.92 7.12
CA LYS A 84 -3.56 -19.12 7.87
C LYS A 84 -4.92 -18.90 8.54
N MET A 85 -5.11 -17.73 9.11
CA MET A 85 -6.35 -17.35 9.80
C MET A 85 -7.52 -17.24 8.83
N THR A 86 -7.35 -16.59 7.69
CA THR A 86 -8.43 -16.34 6.71
C THR A 86 -8.59 -17.46 5.68
N GLY A 87 -7.61 -18.35 5.56
CA GLY A 87 -7.59 -19.43 4.55
C GLY A 87 -7.24 -18.96 3.14
N LYS A 88 -6.89 -17.67 2.95
CA LYS A 88 -6.54 -17.11 1.64
C LYS A 88 -5.40 -16.10 1.74
N GLN A 89 -4.43 -16.22 0.85
CA GLN A 89 -3.30 -15.30 0.72
C GLN A 89 -3.77 -13.95 0.14
N PRO A 90 -3.50 -12.82 0.82
CA PRO A 90 -3.69 -11.50 0.22
C PRO A 90 -2.79 -11.31 -1.00
N ASN A 91 -3.33 -10.76 -2.07
CA ASN A 91 -2.56 -10.39 -3.26
C ASN A 91 -2.35 -8.86 -3.40
N LEU A 92 -2.78 -8.11 -2.39
CA LEU A 92 -2.52 -6.68 -2.23
C LEU A 92 -2.25 -6.42 -0.75
N ILE A 93 -1.13 -5.76 -0.44
CA ILE A 93 -0.71 -5.48 0.93
C ILE A 93 -0.50 -3.98 1.07
N GLU A 94 -1.27 -3.38 1.96
CA GLU A 94 -1.12 -1.99 2.32
C GLU A 94 -0.15 -1.82 3.48
N TYR A 95 0.66 -0.76 3.39
CA TYR A 95 1.52 -0.29 4.45
C TYR A 95 1.66 1.23 4.44
N TYR A 96 2.05 1.80 5.57
CA TYR A 96 2.16 3.24 5.76
C TYR A 96 3.62 3.66 5.84
N ALA A 97 3.99 4.71 5.11
CA ALA A 97 5.31 5.30 5.12
C ALA A 97 5.23 6.80 5.39
N GLY A 98 6.02 7.30 6.33
CA GLY A 98 6.09 8.72 6.64
C GLY A 98 6.96 9.49 5.63
N TRP A 99 6.66 10.77 5.46
CA TRP A 99 7.54 11.65 4.68
C TRP A 99 8.93 11.73 5.33
N GLY A 100 9.96 11.52 4.53
CA GLY A 100 11.34 11.41 4.99
C GLY A 100 11.86 9.98 5.13
N ASP A 101 10.97 8.99 5.21
CA ASP A 101 11.37 7.58 5.19
C ASP A 101 11.98 7.17 3.85
N GLY A 102 12.82 6.13 3.87
CA GLY A 102 13.34 5.51 2.65
C GLY A 102 12.35 4.50 2.07
N PHE A 103 12.43 4.28 0.75
CA PHE A 103 11.64 3.23 0.09
C PHE A 103 12.07 1.83 0.55
N ASP A 104 11.15 1.01 1.05
CA ASP A 104 11.40 -0.39 1.47
C ASP A 104 11.40 -1.35 0.27
N ALA A 105 12.41 -1.24 -0.60
CA ALA A 105 12.57 -2.12 -1.75
C ALA A 105 12.69 -3.60 -1.35
N SER A 106 13.23 -3.91 -0.17
CA SER A 106 13.34 -5.27 0.34
C SER A 106 11.97 -5.84 0.71
N GLY A 107 11.16 -5.07 1.41
CA GLY A 107 9.79 -5.45 1.76
C GLY A 107 8.92 -5.67 0.53
N VAL A 108 8.95 -4.74 -0.42
CA VAL A 108 8.22 -4.87 -1.70
C VAL A 108 8.65 -6.13 -2.44
N ARG A 109 9.95 -6.44 -2.50
CA ARG A 109 10.44 -7.67 -3.15
C ARG A 109 9.97 -8.95 -2.46
N LYS A 110 9.88 -8.95 -1.11
CA LYS A 110 9.33 -10.07 -0.34
C LYS A 110 7.85 -10.27 -0.63
N ALA A 111 7.05 -9.20 -0.58
CA ALA A 111 5.62 -9.25 -0.87
C ALA A 111 5.37 -9.78 -2.29
N TRP A 112 6.09 -9.24 -3.29
CA TRP A 112 6.02 -9.71 -4.68
C TRP A 112 6.37 -11.19 -4.82
N GLY A 113 7.44 -11.64 -4.15
CA GLY A 113 7.85 -13.05 -4.11
C GLY A 113 6.75 -13.98 -3.60
N GLU A 114 5.95 -13.50 -2.67
CA GLU A 114 4.78 -14.20 -2.12
C GLU A 114 3.48 -13.98 -2.94
N GLY A 115 3.55 -13.26 -4.07
CA GLY A 115 2.41 -13.04 -4.97
C GLY A 115 1.51 -11.88 -4.57
N ALA A 116 2.03 -10.92 -3.81
CA ALA A 116 1.30 -9.72 -3.40
C ALA A 116 1.91 -8.44 -3.99
N LEU A 117 1.05 -7.58 -4.56
CA LEU A 117 1.34 -6.18 -4.88
C LEU A 117 1.36 -5.38 -3.59
N THR A 118 2.25 -4.39 -3.49
CA THR A 118 2.25 -3.47 -2.34
C THR A 118 1.58 -2.16 -2.68
N LEU A 119 0.78 -1.67 -1.76
CA LEU A 119 0.21 -0.33 -1.75
C LEU A 119 0.80 0.44 -0.59
N MET A 120 1.44 1.56 -0.89
CA MET A 120 2.03 2.46 0.08
C MET A 120 1.14 3.68 0.27
N SER A 121 0.56 3.83 1.46
CA SER A 121 -0.03 5.08 1.90
C SER A 121 1.09 5.99 2.39
N TRP A 122 1.43 7.00 1.57
CA TRP A 122 2.55 7.89 1.81
C TRP A 122 2.11 9.16 2.53
N GLU A 123 2.36 9.17 3.83
CA GLU A 123 1.84 10.17 4.76
C GLU A 123 2.78 11.39 4.87
N PRO A 124 2.40 12.58 4.36
CA PRO A 124 3.24 13.79 4.33
C PRO A 124 3.21 14.55 5.67
N PHE A 125 3.60 13.86 6.76
CA PHE A 125 3.76 14.53 8.04
C PHE A 125 4.86 15.56 7.99
N ASP A 126 4.60 16.73 8.60
CA ASP A 126 5.56 17.79 8.84
C ASP A 126 6.25 18.36 7.57
N VAL A 127 5.59 18.25 6.41
CA VAL A 127 6.03 18.87 5.16
C VAL A 127 4.95 19.79 4.58
N SER A 128 5.38 20.90 3.98
CA SER A 128 4.47 21.85 3.34
C SER A 128 4.14 21.43 1.91
N PHE A 129 2.86 21.35 1.57
CA PHE A 129 2.39 21.07 0.19
C PHE A 129 2.83 22.16 -0.81
N THR A 130 2.89 23.40 -0.36
CA THR A 130 3.45 24.50 -1.17
C THR A 130 4.93 24.29 -1.45
N ASP A 131 5.69 23.81 -0.47
CA ASP A 131 7.13 23.54 -0.63
C ASP A 131 7.38 22.32 -1.53
N ILE A 132 6.54 21.28 -1.44
CA ILE A 132 6.57 20.15 -2.37
C ILE A 132 6.34 20.66 -3.80
N ALA A 133 5.26 21.40 -4.03
CA ALA A 133 4.91 21.95 -5.36
C ALA A 133 5.96 22.91 -5.91
N ALA A 134 6.72 23.61 -5.04
CA ALA A 134 7.83 24.49 -5.41
C ALA A 134 9.18 23.76 -5.63
N GLY A 135 9.20 22.42 -5.55
CA GLY A 135 10.41 21.63 -5.78
C GLY A 135 11.41 21.58 -4.62
N LYS A 136 11.08 22.12 -3.45
CA LYS A 136 12.00 22.12 -2.30
C LYS A 136 12.27 20.72 -1.75
N SER A 137 11.43 19.74 -2.09
CA SER A 137 11.60 18.32 -1.74
C SER A 137 12.15 17.45 -2.85
N ASP A 138 12.53 18.01 -4.00
CA ASP A 138 12.92 17.29 -5.21
C ASP A 138 14.03 16.27 -5.00
N ALA A 139 15.05 16.61 -4.22
CA ALA A 139 16.16 15.70 -3.95
C ALA A 139 15.66 14.41 -3.26
N TYR A 140 14.73 14.55 -2.33
CA TYR A 140 14.10 13.41 -1.64
C TYR A 140 13.21 12.61 -2.58
N ILE A 141 12.31 13.28 -3.31
CA ILE A 141 11.36 12.64 -4.23
C ILE A 141 12.11 11.90 -5.36
N LYS A 142 13.14 12.52 -5.97
CA LYS A 142 13.99 11.91 -7.00
C LYS A 142 14.75 10.68 -6.49
N LYS A 143 15.27 10.74 -5.26
CA LYS A 143 15.92 9.58 -4.62
C LYS A 143 14.93 8.43 -4.46
N TYR A 144 13.71 8.74 -4.01
CA TYR A 144 12.64 7.75 -3.82
C TYR A 144 12.22 7.12 -5.15
N ALA A 145 11.90 7.95 -6.16
CA ALA A 145 11.54 7.52 -7.51
C ALA A 145 12.64 6.66 -8.16
N THR A 146 13.91 7.04 -7.97
CA THR A 146 15.05 6.25 -8.46
C THR A 146 15.11 4.86 -7.82
N ALA A 147 14.81 4.75 -6.52
CA ALA A 147 14.77 3.47 -5.83
C ALA A 147 13.62 2.58 -6.34
N VAL A 148 12.43 3.16 -6.56
CA VAL A 148 11.27 2.49 -7.16
C VAL A 148 11.59 1.99 -8.57
N ARG A 149 12.17 2.85 -9.43
CA ARG A 149 12.59 2.47 -10.78
C ARG A 149 13.58 1.31 -10.76
N LYS A 150 14.62 1.40 -9.90
CA LYS A 150 15.63 0.34 -9.76
C LYS A 150 15.06 -1.00 -9.32
N LEU A 151 14.03 -0.99 -8.50
CA LEU A 151 13.35 -2.22 -8.08
C LEU A 151 12.72 -2.93 -9.26
N ASN A 152 12.16 -2.17 -10.20
CA ASN A 152 11.47 -2.63 -11.42
C ASN A 152 10.36 -3.67 -11.16
N LEU A 153 9.69 -3.56 -10.03
CA LEU A 153 8.46 -4.28 -9.70
C LEU A 153 7.31 -3.27 -9.59
N PRO A 154 6.06 -3.67 -9.86
CA PRO A 154 4.95 -2.76 -9.72
C PRO A 154 4.74 -2.39 -8.24
N VAL A 155 4.45 -1.14 -7.99
CA VAL A 155 4.06 -0.62 -6.67
C VAL A 155 2.86 0.31 -6.83
N VAL A 156 1.97 0.31 -5.85
CA VAL A 156 0.90 1.32 -5.76
C VAL A 156 1.33 2.38 -4.78
N ILE A 157 1.16 3.64 -5.15
CA ILE A 157 1.40 4.79 -4.27
C ILE A 157 0.10 5.56 -4.11
N ASP A 158 -0.33 5.73 -2.88
CA ASP A 158 -1.37 6.64 -2.45
C ASP A 158 -0.72 7.76 -1.62
N PHE A 159 -0.72 8.97 -2.15
CA PHE A 159 -0.13 10.12 -1.48
C PHE A 159 -1.21 10.94 -0.77
N ALA A 160 -1.03 11.13 0.54
CA ALA A 160 -1.91 11.97 1.36
C ALA A 160 -3.39 11.54 1.26
N ASP A 161 -3.66 10.30 1.65
CA ASP A 161 -4.99 9.72 1.77
C ASP A 161 -5.92 10.56 2.66
N GLU A 162 -7.23 10.32 2.55
CA GLU A 162 -8.26 10.98 3.37
C GLU A 162 -8.21 12.52 3.38
N MET A 163 -7.69 13.16 2.33
CA MET A 163 -7.49 14.61 2.22
C MET A 163 -8.77 15.44 2.43
N ASN A 164 -9.93 14.84 2.23
CA ASN A 164 -11.25 15.47 2.47
C ASN A 164 -11.67 15.44 3.94
N GLY A 165 -10.92 14.76 4.80
CA GLY A 165 -11.11 14.75 6.25
C GLY A 165 -10.51 15.98 6.94
N HIS A 166 -10.73 16.07 8.27
CA HIS A 166 -10.15 17.12 9.12
C HIS A 166 -9.23 16.55 10.21
N TRP A 167 -9.01 15.25 10.18
CA TRP A 167 -8.27 14.50 11.20
C TRP A 167 -6.81 14.28 10.83
N GLU A 168 -6.45 14.43 9.55
CA GLU A 168 -5.06 14.36 9.12
C GLU A 168 -4.44 15.77 8.99
N LYS A 169 -3.11 15.84 9.13
CA LYS A 169 -2.37 17.12 9.03
C LYS A 169 -2.46 17.74 7.63
N TRP A 170 -2.72 16.93 6.61
CA TRP A 170 -2.92 17.34 5.21
C TRP A 170 -4.40 17.45 4.81
N GLY A 171 -5.30 17.35 5.79
CA GLY A 171 -6.73 17.45 5.57
C GLY A 171 -7.22 18.88 5.36
N THR A 172 -8.53 19.02 5.26
CA THR A 172 -9.24 20.26 4.86
C THR A 172 -8.99 21.48 5.74
N GLN A 173 -8.51 21.30 6.96
CA GLN A 173 -8.18 22.42 7.86
C GLN A 173 -6.79 23.02 7.61
N SER A 174 -5.91 22.32 6.90
CA SER A 174 -4.51 22.69 6.75
C SER A 174 -4.08 22.87 5.30
N VAL A 175 -4.70 22.16 4.35
CA VAL A 175 -4.30 22.15 2.95
C VAL A 175 -5.51 22.45 2.05
N THR A 176 -5.36 23.46 1.20
CA THR A 176 -6.39 23.77 0.20
C THR A 176 -6.36 22.74 -0.95
N PRO A 177 -7.48 22.57 -1.69
CA PRO A 177 -7.50 21.70 -2.86
C PRO A 177 -6.41 22.03 -3.89
N GLN A 178 -6.13 23.31 -4.10
CA GLN A 178 -5.12 23.76 -5.06
C GLN A 178 -3.71 23.36 -4.62
N GLN A 179 -3.39 23.52 -3.35
CA GLN A 179 -2.11 23.08 -2.78
C GLN A 179 -1.94 21.57 -2.87
N TYR A 180 -2.99 20.82 -2.54
CA TYR A 180 -3.02 19.37 -2.63
C TYR A 180 -2.74 18.89 -4.07
N VAL A 181 -3.50 19.38 -5.03
CA VAL A 181 -3.36 18.99 -6.44
C VAL A 181 -1.99 19.38 -7.00
N ALA A 182 -1.48 20.57 -6.66
CA ALA A 182 -0.17 21.01 -7.13
C ALA A 182 0.96 20.11 -6.60
N ALA A 183 0.94 19.77 -5.30
CA ALA A 183 1.93 18.87 -4.71
C ALA A 183 1.83 17.45 -5.29
N TRP A 184 0.61 16.91 -5.43
CA TRP A 184 0.37 15.61 -6.05
C TRP A 184 0.99 15.52 -7.45
N ARG A 185 0.65 16.48 -8.33
CA ARG A 185 1.14 16.51 -9.71
C ARG A 185 2.65 16.63 -9.76
N HIS A 186 3.24 17.47 -8.91
CA HIS A 186 4.69 17.63 -8.85
C HIS A 186 5.41 16.34 -8.46
N ILE A 187 4.87 15.57 -7.50
CA ILE A 187 5.41 14.26 -7.12
C ILE A 187 5.32 13.29 -8.30
N HIS A 188 4.14 13.16 -8.89
CA HIS A 188 3.90 12.29 -10.05
C HIS A 188 4.87 12.60 -11.19
N ASP A 189 4.98 13.87 -11.58
CA ASP A 189 5.84 14.29 -12.69
C ASP A 189 7.32 14.04 -12.37
N THR A 190 7.74 14.23 -11.11
CA THR A 190 9.10 13.92 -10.66
C THR A 190 9.41 12.42 -10.78
N PHE A 191 8.45 11.54 -10.50
CA PHE A 191 8.59 10.08 -10.71
C PHE A 191 8.68 9.75 -12.20
N LEU A 192 7.83 10.35 -13.02
CA LEU A 192 7.86 10.17 -14.47
C LEU A 192 9.21 10.61 -15.07
N ASP A 193 9.71 11.78 -14.68
CA ASP A 193 11.02 12.32 -15.10
C ASP A 193 12.18 11.42 -14.66
N ALA A 194 12.05 10.76 -13.50
CA ALA A 194 13.02 9.78 -13.03
C ALA A 194 12.91 8.43 -13.76
N GLY A 195 11.92 8.24 -14.65
CA GLY A 195 11.66 7.00 -15.37
C GLY A 195 11.03 5.88 -14.51
N ALA A 196 10.38 6.23 -13.41
CA ALA A 196 9.69 5.29 -12.52
C ALA A 196 8.26 5.02 -13.01
N SER A 197 8.11 4.43 -14.19
CA SER A 197 6.82 4.10 -14.80
C SER A 197 6.17 2.81 -14.26
N ASN A 198 6.84 2.13 -13.34
CA ASN A 198 6.34 0.94 -12.65
C ASN A 198 5.46 1.28 -11.42
N VAL A 199 4.89 2.48 -11.38
CA VAL A 199 3.99 2.94 -10.33
C VAL A 199 2.54 2.95 -10.82
N ILE A 200 1.64 2.48 -9.96
CA ILE A 200 0.19 2.67 -10.07
C ILE A 200 -0.19 3.77 -9.06
N TRP A 201 -0.78 4.85 -9.55
CA TRP A 201 -1.15 5.99 -8.70
C TRP A 201 -2.58 5.86 -8.21
N ALA A 202 -2.75 5.73 -6.89
CA ALA A 202 -4.06 5.68 -6.23
C ALA A 202 -4.37 7.01 -5.53
N TRP A 203 -5.56 7.55 -5.76
CA TRP A 203 -6.07 8.74 -5.08
C TRP A 203 -7.22 8.34 -4.17
N ALA A 204 -7.06 8.47 -2.84
CA ALA A 204 -7.92 7.87 -1.85
C ALA A 204 -8.61 8.88 -0.92
N PRO A 205 -9.80 9.40 -1.26
CA PRO A 205 -10.62 10.12 -0.32
C PRO A 205 -11.27 9.19 0.71
N ASN A 206 -11.55 9.72 1.91
CA ASN A 206 -12.50 9.12 2.83
C ASN A 206 -13.93 9.23 2.27
N ILE A 207 -14.80 8.29 2.64
CA ILE A 207 -16.23 8.41 2.34
C ILE A 207 -16.77 9.75 2.85
N ILE A 208 -17.68 10.37 2.09
CA ILE A 208 -18.16 11.72 2.42
C ILE A 208 -19.11 11.77 3.62
N ASN A 209 -19.58 10.65 4.13
CA ASN A 209 -20.58 10.63 5.22
C ASN A 209 -20.15 11.42 6.47
N PRO A 210 -18.89 11.36 6.95
CA PRO A 210 -18.43 12.19 8.05
C PRO A 210 -18.23 13.67 7.69
N VAL A 211 -18.07 13.98 6.39
CA VAL A 211 -17.68 15.32 5.89
C VAL A 211 -18.51 15.75 4.69
N LYS A 212 -19.83 15.62 4.80
CA LYS A 212 -20.82 15.79 3.71
C LYS A 212 -20.71 17.09 2.92
N THR A 213 -20.16 18.15 3.49
CA THR A 213 -20.01 19.46 2.85
C THR A 213 -18.79 19.55 1.96
N VAL A 214 -17.82 18.67 2.11
CA VAL A 214 -16.59 18.69 1.33
C VAL A 214 -16.83 18.12 -0.06
N LYS A 215 -16.43 18.87 -1.09
CA LYS A 215 -16.50 18.43 -2.50
C LYS A 215 -15.20 17.79 -2.90
N LEU A 216 -15.25 16.58 -3.48
CA LEU A 216 -14.08 15.79 -3.84
C LEU A 216 -13.40 16.25 -5.12
N LYS A 217 -14.18 16.70 -6.13
CA LYS A 217 -13.64 17.10 -7.44
C LYS A 217 -12.50 18.13 -7.37
N PRO A 218 -12.51 19.15 -6.49
CA PRO A 218 -11.41 20.11 -6.38
C PRO A 218 -10.08 19.50 -5.94
N TYR A 219 -10.09 18.35 -5.23
CA TYR A 219 -8.90 17.61 -4.79
C TYR A 219 -8.44 16.58 -5.81
N TYR A 220 -9.18 16.36 -6.89
CA TYR A 220 -8.82 15.34 -7.88
C TYR A 220 -7.70 15.83 -8.80
N PRO A 221 -6.54 15.12 -8.86
CA PRO A 221 -5.40 15.55 -9.67
C PRO A 221 -5.69 15.52 -11.18
N GLY A 222 -6.65 14.70 -11.61
CA GLY A 222 -7.01 14.48 -13.00
C GLY A 222 -6.66 13.08 -13.50
N ASP A 223 -7.36 12.62 -14.53
CA ASP A 223 -7.24 11.26 -15.08
C ASP A 223 -5.83 10.92 -15.63
N GLY A 224 -5.03 11.93 -15.97
CA GLY A 224 -3.65 11.75 -16.41
C GLY A 224 -2.65 11.47 -15.27
N TYR A 225 -3.09 11.67 -14.02
CA TYR A 225 -2.27 11.55 -12.82
C TYR A 225 -2.73 10.42 -11.89
N VAL A 226 -3.88 9.82 -12.15
CA VAL A 226 -4.51 8.81 -11.28
C VAL A 226 -4.82 7.57 -12.11
N ASP A 227 -4.45 6.40 -11.60
CA ASP A 227 -4.79 5.11 -12.18
C ASP A 227 -5.96 4.45 -11.46
N TRP A 228 -5.96 4.51 -10.13
CA TRP A 228 -7.02 3.99 -9.27
C TRP A 228 -7.63 5.09 -8.40
N VAL A 229 -8.93 5.02 -8.21
CA VAL A 229 -9.60 5.77 -7.16
C VAL A 229 -9.71 4.86 -5.93
N GLY A 230 -8.99 5.18 -4.88
CA GLY A 230 -9.15 4.56 -3.58
C GLY A 230 -10.37 5.13 -2.85
N LEU A 231 -11.03 4.32 -2.03
CA LEU A 231 -12.01 4.78 -1.05
C LEU A 231 -11.60 4.29 0.32
N VAL A 232 -11.48 5.19 1.29
CA VAL A 232 -11.33 4.84 2.70
C VAL A 232 -12.68 4.95 3.37
N GLY A 233 -13.15 3.87 3.98
CA GLY A 233 -14.44 3.87 4.65
C GLY A 233 -14.74 2.58 5.40
N TYR A 234 -15.52 2.70 6.47
CA TYR A 234 -15.77 1.62 7.41
C TYR A 234 -17.26 1.43 7.68
N PHE A 235 -17.64 0.16 7.88
CA PHE A 235 -18.95 -0.19 8.44
C PHE A 235 -18.91 0.09 9.95
N THR A 236 -19.63 1.13 10.37
CA THR A 236 -19.68 1.58 11.77
C THR A 236 -20.99 1.17 12.43
N LEU A 237 -21.24 1.59 13.67
CA LEU A 237 -22.47 1.26 14.40
C LEU A 237 -23.71 2.07 13.96
N GLY A 238 -23.66 2.70 12.78
CA GLY A 238 -24.83 3.38 12.20
C GLY A 238 -25.99 2.44 11.89
N GLU A 239 -27.19 3.00 11.71
CA GLU A 239 -28.41 2.22 11.48
C GLU A 239 -28.42 1.48 10.14
N ASP A 240 -27.85 2.10 9.10
CA ASP A 240 -27.79 1.53 7.75
C ASP A 240 -26.34 1.32 7.31
N ASN A 241 -25.93 0.06 7.32
CA ASN A 241 -24.61 -0.41 6.85
C ASN A 241 -24.73 -1.24 5.55
N ALA A 242 -25.75 -1.02 4.72
CA ALA A 242 -25.69 -1.54 3.35
C ALA A 242 -24.48 -0.95 2.61
N PHE A 243 -23.89 -1.71 1.72
CA PHE A 243 -22.74 -1.24 0.93
C PHE A 243 -23.02 0.09 0.22
N GLU A 244 -24.19 0.20 -0.38
CA GLU A 244 -24.63 1.42 -1.08
C GLU A 244 -24.80 2.61 -0.12
N SER A 245 -25.27 2.39 1.09
CA SER A 245 -25.42 3.47 2.08
C SER A 245 -24.08 3.99 2.57
N VAL A 246 -23.08 3.11 2.70
CA VAL A 246 -21.73 3.49 3.16
C VAL A 246 -20.92 4.14 2.03
N PHE A 247 -20.86 3.50 0.86
CA PHE A 247 -19.94 3.89 -0.22
C PHE A 247 -20.63 4.60 -1.39
N GLY A 248 -21.92 4.37 -1.61
CA GLY A 248 -22.69 4.89 -2.75
C GLY A 248 -22.58 6.40 -2.90
N PRO A 249 -22.90 7.23 -1.89
CA PRO A 249 -22.87 8.68 -2.02
C PRO A 249 -21.51 9.24 -2.45
N THR A 250 -20.42 8.62 -1.97
CA THR A 250 -19.05 9.00 -2.33
C THR A 250 -18.74 8.58 -3.76
N ARG A 251 -19.05 7.34 -4.08
CA ARG A 251 -18.88 6.77 -5.41
C ARG A 251 -19.64 7.57 -6.46
N ASP A 252 -20.89 7.95 -6.19
CA ASP A 252 -21.72 8.76 -7.09
C ASP A 252 -21.10 10.14 -7.33
N GLN A 253 -20.61 10.79 -6.28
CA GLN A 253 -19.90 12.05 -6.41
C GLN A 253 -18.68 11.92 -7.32
N ILE A 254 -17.86 10.89 -7.13
CA ILE A 254 -16.66 10.62 -7.91
C ILE A 254 -16.99 10.32 -9.37
N ARG A 255 -18.05 9.56 -9.63
CA ARG A 255 -18.47 9.20 -10.98
C ARG A 255 -18.93 10.39 -11.83
N THR A 256 -19.16 11.55 -11.21
CA THR A 256 -19.44 12.80 -11.96
C THR A 256 -18.21 13.35 -12.69
N PHE A 257 -16.99 12.96 -12.33
CA PHE A 257 -15.76 13.54 -12.90
C PHE A 257 -14.68 12.52 -13.33
N THR A 258 -14.79 11.25 -12.97
CA THR A 258 -13.85 10.21 -13.45
C THR A 258 -14.51 8.84 -13.58
N LYS A 259 -13.96 8.02 -14.50
CA LYS A 259 -14.35 6.61 -14.73
C LYS A 259 -13.27 5.62 -14.33
N LYS A 260 -12.19 6.08 -13.68
CA LYS A 260 -11.09 5.23 -13.22
C LYS A 260 -11.60 4.07 -12.35
N PRO A 261 -10.96 2.89 -12.37
CA PRO A 261 -11.29 1.77 -11.50
C PRO A 261 -11.25 2.18 -10.03
N MET A 262 -12.11 1.60 -9.21
CA MET A 262 -12.17 1.89 -7.77
C MET A 262 -11.69 0.70 -6.94
N LEU A 263 -10.99 1.01 -5.85
CA LEU A 263 -10.56 0.07 -4.83
C LEU A 263 -11.07 0.57 -3.48
N LEU A 264 -11.65 -0.29 -2.63
CA LEU A 264 -11.75 0.06 -1.22
C LEU A 264 -10.35 -0.06 -0.63
N LEU A 265 -9.65 1.08 -0.59
CA LEU A 265 -8.24 1.12 -0.22
C LEU A 265 -8.05 0.78 1.24
N GLU A 266 -8.95 1.23 2.10
CA GLU A 266 -8.96 0.86 3.51
C GLU A 266 -10.41 0.65 3.97
N THR A 267 -10.71 -0.54 4.51
CA THR A 267 -12.04 -0.84 5.04
C THR A 267 -12.03 -1.84 6.18
N GLY A 268 -13.12 -1.90 6.91
CA GLY A 268 -13.34 -2.84 7.99
C GLY A 268 -14.77 -2.74 8.54
N ALA A 269 -15.14 -3.67 9.40
CA ALA A 269 -16.43 -3.67 10.10
C ALA A 269 -16.22 -3.55 11.60
N MET A 270 -16.95 -2.63 12.24
CA MET A 270 -16.85 -2.39 13.68
C MET A 270 -17.25 -3.65 14.47
N PRO A 271 -16.55 -3.95 15.58
CA PRO A 271 -16.97 -5.03 16.47
C PRO A 271 -18.41 -4.87 16.95
N GLY A 272 -19.15 -5.97 16.98
CA GLY A 272 -20.55 -6.00 17.41
C GLY A 272 -21.36 -7.07 16.70
N GLU A 273 -22.65 -7.15 16.99
CA GLU A 273 -23.58 -8.18 16.47
C GLU A 273 -23.72 -8.10 14.95
N ARG A 274 -23.63 -6.91 14.38
CA ARG A 274 -23.78 -6.68 12.93
C ARG A 274 -22.56 -7.06 12.10
N ARG A 275 -21.38 -7.22 12.71
CA ARG A 275 -20.10 -7.41 12.00
C ARG A 275 -20.14 -8.47 10.90
N ARG A 276 -20.84 -9.60 11.16
CA ARG A 276 -21.04 -10.66 10.15
C ARG A 276 -21.85 -10.16 8.94
N ALA A 277 -22.90 -9.40 9.19
CA ALA A 277 -23.73 -8.82 8.13
C ALA A 277 -22.95 -7.78 7.34
N ASP A 278 -22.18 -6.94 8.03
CA ASP A 278 -21.36 -5.90 7.40
C ASP A 278 -20.26 -6.51 6.51
N ILE A 279 -19.66 -7.62 6.93
CA ILE A 279 -18.71 -8.38 6.10
C ILE A 279 -19.41 -8.95 4.85
N ARG A 280 -20.64 -9.48 4.97
CA ARG A 280 -21.42 -9.92 3.80
C ARG A 280 -21.72 -8.77 2.85
N ASN A 281 -22.10 -7.61 3.38
CA ASN A 281 -22.38 -6.41 2.60
C ASN A 281 -21.14 -5.93 1.85
N LEU A 282 -19.96 -5.97 2.47
CA LEU A 282 -18.67 -5.66 1.82
C LEU A 282 -18.43 -6.56 0.61
N PHE A 283 -18.42 -7.88 0.81
CA PHE A 283 -18.11 -8.80 -0.28
C PHE A 283 -19.13 -8.72 -1.41
N ALA A 284 -20.44 -8.70 -1.06
CA ALA A 284 -21.52 -8.59 -2.04
C ALA A 284 -21.45 -7.28 -2.84
N GLY A 285 -21.15 -6.15 -2.19
CA GLY A 285 -21.04 -4.86 -2.87
C GLY A 285 -19.83 -4.78 -3.80
N VAL A 286 -18.69 -5.32 -3.38
CA VAL A 286 -17.49 -5.39 -4.26
C VAL A 286 -17.69 -6.36 -5.42
N GLU A 287 -18.39 -7.47 -5.20
CA GLU A 287 -18.73 -8.44 -6.25
C GLU A 287 -19.66 -7.85 -7.31
N ALA A 288 -20.69 -7.13 -6.87
CA ALA A 288 -21.74 -6.57 -7.73
C ALA A 288 -21.31 -5.39 -8.60
N ASP A 289 -20.22 -4.69 -8.25
CA ASP A 289 -19.74 -3.51 -9.00
C ASP A 289 -18.55 -3.87 -9.91
N ASP A 290 -18.74 -3.90 -11.22
CA ASP A 290 -17.70 -4.18 -12.21
C ASP A 290 -16.56 -3.15 -12.23
N ASN A 291 -16.77 -1.97 -11.69
CA ASN A 291 -15.73 -0.95 -11.57
C ASN A 291 -14.99 -0.97 -10.24
N MET A 292 -15.48 -1.77 -9.26
CA MET A 292 -14.79 -2.02 -8.01
C MET A 292 -13.79 -3.16 -8.23
N ILE A 293 -12.50 -2.86 -8.18
CA ILE A 293 -11.44 -3.86 -8.47
C ILE A 293 -11.01 -4.67 -7.26
N GLY A 294 -11.54 -4.39 -6.07
CA GLY A 294 -11.23 -5.14 -4.85
C GLY A 294 -11.33 -4.31 -3.58
N PHE A 295 -10.76 -4.84 -2.52
CA PHE A 295 -10.68 -4.15 -1.23
C PHE A 295 -9.43 -4.54 -0.45
N ILE A 296 -9.04 -3.71 0.53
CA ILE A 296 -8.03 -4.00 1.56
C ILE A 296 -8.70 -3.99 2.91
N TRP A 297 -8.62 -5.12 3.64
CA TRP A 297 -9.10 -5.21 5.00
C TRP A 297 -8.05 -4.65 5.97
N PHE A 298 -8.45 -3.63 6.76
CA PHE A 298 -7.60 -3.02 7.78
C PHE A 298 -7.56 -3.90 9.04
N ASN A 299 -6.59 -4.81 9.14
CA ASN A 299 -6.49 -5.77 10.25
C ASN A 299 -5.66 -5.21 11.42
N HIS A 300 -6.06 -4.06 11.93
CA HIS A 300 -5.38 -3.36 13.03
C HIS A 300 -6.32 -3.05 14.19
N ARG A 301 -5.72 -2.76 15.34
CA ARG A 301 -6.37 -2.14 16.48
C ARG A 301 -5.95 -0.67 16.54
N LYS A 302 -6.87 0.23 16.17
CA LYS A 302 -6.67 1.68 16.20
C LYS A 302 -7.85 2.30 16.97
N ARG A 303 -8.73 3.04 16.39
CA ARG A 303 -9.92 3.61 17.08
C ARG A 303 -10.92 2.54 17.53
N ALA A 304 -10.95 1.41 16.84
CA ALA A 304 -11.70 0.20 17.21
C ALA A 304 -10.79 -1.03 16.98
N ASP A 305 -11.25 -2.21 17.34
CA ASP A 305 -10.57 -3.46 17.03
C ASP A 305 -11.10 -4.02 15.70
N TRP A 306 -10.48 -3.60 14.59
CA TRP A 306 -10.85 -4.01 13.24
C TRP A 306 -10.37 -5.42 12.89
N ARG A 307 -9.52 -6.01 13.73
CA ARG A 307 -8.92 -7.32 13.46
C ARG A 307 -9.99 -8.41 13.42
N LEU A 308 -9.87 -9.28 12.41
CA LEU A 308 -10.83 -10.40 12.22
C LEU A 308 -10.82 -11.39 13.39
N GLU A 309 -9.65 -11.64 13.96
CA GLU A 309 -9.47 -12.54 15.10
C GLU A 309 -10.20 -12.08 16.37
N ALA A 310 -10.61 -10.82 16.45
CA ALA A 310 -11.38 -10.30 17.56
C ALA A 310 -12.82 -10.83 17.60
N SER A 311 -13.31 -11.50 16.53
CA SER A 311 -14.67 -12.07 16.46
C SER A 311 -14.66 -13.38 15.68
N PRO A 312 -14.71 -14.55 16.36
CA PRO A 312 -14.68 -15.86 15.71
C PRO A 312 -15.78 -16.04 14.66
N LEU A 313 -17.03 -15.62 14.96
CA LEU A 313 -18.13 -15.74 14.01
C LEU A 313 -17.96 -14.85 12.78
N ALA A 314 -17.39 -13.65 12.95
CA ALA A 314 -17.10 -12.75 11.84
C ALA A 314 -15.94 -13.30 10.99
N LEU A 315 -14.93 -13.91 11.60
CA LEU A 315 -13.84 -14.57 10.93
C LEU A 315 -14.32 -15.77 10.09
N GLU A 316 -15.18 -16.61 10.64
CA GLU A 316 -15.76 -17.74 9.87
C GLU A 316 -16.50 -17.26 8.62
N GLU A 317 -17.31 -16.21 8.76
CA GLU A 317 -18.02 -15.62 7.62
C GLU A 317 -17.05 -15.03 6.60
N PHE A 318 -16.05 -14.29 7.05
CA PHE A 318 -15.01 -13.73 6.18
C PHE A 318 -14.26 -14.85 5.39
N LYS A 319 -13.87 -15.93 6.06
CA LYS A 319 -13.24 -17.10 5.42
C LYS A 319 -14.13 -17.70 4.34
N ARG A 320 -15.40 -17.90 4.64
CA ARG A 320 -16.37 -18.48 3.70
C ARG A 320 -16.50 -17.62 2.44
N LEU A 321 -16.57 -16.29 2.60
CA LEU A 321 -16.69 -15.35 1.48
C LEU A 321 -15.39 -15.19 0.71
N ALA A 322 -14.26 -15.11 1.41
CA ALA A 322 -12.94 -15.02 0.80
C ALA A 322 -12.58 -16.27 -0.03
N ALA A 323 -13.20 -17.43 0.25
CA ALA A 323 -12.99 -18.65 -0.55
C ALA A 323 -13.51 -18.53 -2.00
N ASN A 324 -14.38 -17.56 -2.31
CA ASN A 324 -14.83 -17.30 -3.68
C ASN A 324 -13.62 -16.96 -4.58
N ASP A 325 -13.53 -17.65 -5.73
CA ASP A 325 -12.44 -17.51 -6.71
C ASP A 325 -12.41 -16.16 -7.43
N LEU A 326 -13.46 -15.36 -7.31
CA LEU A 326 -13.48 -13.98 -7.79
C LEU A 326 -12.44 -13.12 -7.08
N PHE A 327 -12.19 -13.38 -5.78
CA PHE A 327 -11.26 -12.62 -4.96
C PHE A 327 -9.87 -13.27 -4.93
N GLY A 328 -8.85 -12.48 -5.17
CA GLY A 328 -7.46 -12.92 -5.19
C GLY A 328 -7.10 -13.68 -6.49
N PHE A 329 -5.93 -13.36 -7.01
CA PHE A 329 -5.35 -13.96 -8.20
C PHE A 329 -3.83 -13.83 -8.12
N ASP A 330 -3.11 -14.63 -8.91
CA ASP A 330 -1.64 -14.47 -8.99
C ASP A 330 -1.30 -13.26 -9.85
N ILE A 331 -0.95 -12.16 -9.20
CA ILE A 331 -0.62 -10.88 -9.84
C ILE A 331 0.55 -10.99 -10.82
N ARG A 332 1.44 -11.96 -10.64
CA ARG A 332 2.64 -12.20 -11.49
C ARG A 332 2.27 -12.81 -12.84
N LYS A 333 1.07 -13.37 -12.96
CA LYS A 333 0.53 -13.95 -14.19
C LYS A 333 -0.32 -12.98 -15.00
N SER A 334 -0.59 -11.80 -14.46
CA SER A 334 -1.30 -10.71 -15.15
C SER A 334 -0.30 -9.96 -16.05
N ARG A 335 0.13 -10.62 -17.14
CA ARG A 335 1.04 -10.04 -18.14
C ARG A 335 0.37 -10.04 -19.51
#